data_f62bfce96b4f40b620e4e40acfbf8804
#
_entry.id   f62bfce96b4f40b620e4e40acfbf8804
#
_cell.length_a   1.000
_cell.length_b   1.000
_cell.length_c   1.000
_cell.angle_alpha   90.00
_cell.angle_beta   90.00
_cell.angle_gamma   90.00
#
_symmetry.space_group_name_H-M   'P 1'
#
loop_
_entity.id
_entity.type
_entity.pdbx_description
1 polymer ?
#
loop_
_entity_poly.entity_id
_entity_poly.type
_entity_poly.pdbx_seq_one_letter_code
_entity_poly.pdbx_strand_id
1 'polypeptide(L)'
;MTTPRITTGSDSLKKRLRDPAIRQSWERTALARAVALRLVEYRADNGLSQSALARKTQMRQSAIARLEAGDHNPSVDALIRLSQGLGIDFYIDITHEHVEVRLTA
;
A
#
# COMPACT_ATOMS: atom_id res chain seq x y z
N MET A 1 -10.38 -8.45 8.79
CA MET A 1 -9.65 -8.44 7.51
C MET A 1 -10.04 -7.18 6.74
N THR A 2 -9.09 -6.34 6.52
CA THR A 2 -9.33 -5.08 5.84
C THR A 2 -8.94 -5.23 4.38
N THR A 3 -9.89 -5.11 3.48
CA THR A 3 -9.57 -5.01 2.07
C THR A 3 -9.30 -3.54 1.78
N PRO A 4 -8.05 -3.16 1.46
CA PRO A 4 -7.77 -1.77 1.18
C PRO A 4 -8.27 -1.44 -0.22
N ARG A 5 -9.55 -1.36 -0.37
CA ARG A 5 -10.13 -0.71 -1.51
C ARG A 5 -10.25 0.76 -1.18
N ILE A 6 -9.56 1.57 -1.91
CA ILE A 6 -9.84 2.98 -1.90
C ILE A 6 -11.15 3.15 -2.65
N THR A 7 -12.24 3.01 -1.95
CA THR A 7 -13.52 3.43 -2.48
C THR A 7 -13.59 4.92 -2.31
N THR A 8 -13.31 5.62 -3.36
CA THR A 8 -13.71 7.00 -3.41
C THR A 8 -15.15 7.00 -3.87
N GLY A 9 -16.04 7.51 -3.07
CA GLY A 9 -17.41 7.80 -3.49
C GLY A 9 -17.49 8.94 -4.50
N SER A 10 -16.36 9.35 -5.09
CA SER A 10 -16.30 10.43 -6.03
C SER A 10 -16.75 9.97 -7.42
N ASP A 11 -17.82 10.56 -7.94
CA ASP A 11 -18.29 10.33 -9.31
C ASP A 11 -17.22 10.70 -10.35
N SER A 12 -16.39 11.71 -10.07
CA SER A 12 -15.29 12.11 -10.93
C SER A 12 -14.28 10.99 -11.11
N LEU A 13 -13.91 10.31 -10.03
CA LEU A 13 -12.98 9.19 -10.11
C LEU A 13 -13.60 8.00 -10.83
N LYS A 14 -14.87 7.70 -10.56
CA LYS A 14 -15.59 6.63 -11.27
C LYS A 14 -15.62 6.88 -12.78
N LYS A 15 -15.86 8.13 -13.20
CA LYS A 15 -15.80 8.52 -14.60
C LYS A 15 -14.43 8.31 -15.20
N ARG A 16 -13.37 8.73 -14.48
CA ARG A 16 -12.00 8.60 -14.96
C ARG A 16 -11.57 7.15 -15.08
N LEU A 17 -12.02 6.29 -14.16
CA LEU A 17 -11.70 4.85 -14.20
C LEU A 17 -12.42 4.10 -15.34
N ARG A 18 -13.33 4.72 -16.05
CA ARG A 18 -13.90 4.16 -17.28
C ARG A 18 -12.94 4.24 -18.46
N ASP A 19 -11.98 5.17 -18.41
CA ASP A 19 -10.90 5.24 -19.40
C ASP A 19 -9.94 4.07 -19.17
N PRO A 20 -9.72 3.18 -20.16
CA PRO A 20 -8.84 2.03 -20.00
C PRO A 20 -7.41 2.40 -19.60
N ALA A 21 -6.88 3.51 -20.13
CA ALA A 21 -5.52 3.94 -19.82
C ALA A 21 -5.42 4.39 -18.36
N ILE A 22 -6.38 5.15 -17.87
CA ILE A 22 -6.43 5.61 -16.48
C ILE A 22 -6.64 4.43 -15.56
N ARG A 23 -7.51 3.49 -15.91
CA ARG A 23 -7.76 2.29 -15.11
C ARG A 23 -6.50 1.42 -15.00
N GLN A 24 -5.77 1.23 -16.09
CA GLN A 24 -4.50 0.49 -16.05
C GLN A 24 -3.50 1.14 -15.12
N SER A 25 -3.37 2.45 -15.17
CA SER A 25 -2.48 3.19 -14.28
C SER A 25 -2.92 3.04 -12.82
N TRP A 26 -4.21 3.10 -12.55
CA TRP A 26 -4.78 2.89 -11.22
C TRP A 26 -4.47 1.49 -10.70
N GLU A 27 -4.67 0.45 -11.54
CA GLU A 27 -4.36 -0.94 -11.18
C GLU A 27 -2.89 -1.13 -10.88
N ARG A 28 -1.99 -0.54 -11.68
CA ARG A 28 -0.55 -0.64 -11.47
C ARG A 28 -0.10 -0.12 -10.13
N THR A 29 -0.77 0.87 -9.58
CA THR A 29 -0.40 1.50 -8.31
C THR A 29 -1.26 1.04 -7.13
N ALA A 30 -2.10 0.03 -7.33
CA ALA A 30 -2.98 -0.48 -6.28
C ALA A 30 -2.20 -0.94 -5.04
N LEU A 31 -1.11 -1.68 -5.25
CA LEU A 31 -0.27 -2.13 -4.16
C LEU A 31 0.40 -0.97 -3.44
N ALA A 32 0.93 0.00 -4.18
CA ALA A 32 1.57 1.18 -3.59
C ALA A 32 0.61 1.94 -2.67
N ARG A 33 -0.64 2.15 -3.12
CA ARG A 33 -1.65 2.86 -2.32
C ARG A 33 -2.04 2.08 -1.07
N ALA A 34 -2.25 0.76 -1.22
CA ALA A 34 -2.64 -0.10 -0.11
C ALA A 34 -1.56 -0.12 0.98
N VAL A 35 -0.30 -0.24 0.59
CA VAL A 35 0.83 -0.25 1.52
C VAL A 35 0.99 1.11 2.18
N ALA A 36 0.91 2.19 1.40
CA ALA A 36 1.02 3.55 1.94
C ALA A 36 0.00 3.81 3.04
N LEU A 37 -1.26 3.50 2.77
CA LEU A 37 -2.35 3.69 3.73
C LEU A 37 -2.11 2.85 4.99
N ARG A 38 -1.74 1.60 4.81
CA ARG A 38 -1.55 0.68 5.95
C ARG A 38 -0.40 1.12 6.86
N LEU A 39 0.68 1.64 6.29
CA LEU A 39 1.80 2.13 7.08
C LEU A 39 1.43 3.37 7.89
N VAL A 40 0.70 4.30 7.29
CA VAL A 40 0.24 5.50 7.99
C VAL A 40 -0.71 5.13 9.14
N GLU A 41 -1.65 4.20 8.88
CA GLU A 41 -2.55 3.69 9.92
C GLU A 41 -1.80 3.02 11.06
N TYR A 42 -0.82 2.16 10.72
CA TYR A 42 -0.02 1.46 11.72
C TYR A 42 0.73 2.47 12.61
N ARG A 43 1.35 3.48 12.02
CA ARG A 43 2.03 4.52 12.79
C ARG A 43 1.09 5.28 13.70
N ALA A 44 -0.07 5.67 13.18
CA ALA A 44 -1.08 6.39 13.95
C ALA A 44 -1.57 5.55 15.15
N ASP A 45 -1.87 4.28 14.90
CA ASP A 45 -2.38 3.37 15.92
C ASP A 45 -1.36 3.08 17.02
N ASN A 46 -0.07 3.13 16.71
CA ASN A 46 1.00 2.77 17.63
C ASN A 46 1.84 3.97 18.10
N GLY A 47 1.48 5.18 17.68
CA GLY A 47 2.20 6.39 18.07
C GLY A 47 3.65 6.41 17.60
N LEU A 48 3.93 5.91 16.40
CA LEU A 48 5.28 5.78 15.88
C LEU A 48 5.64 6.87 14.89
N SER A 49 6.89 7.34 14.97
CA SER A 49 7.49 8.16 13.91
C SER A 49 7.88 7.28 12.72
N GLN A 50 8.16 7.91 11.58
CA GLN A 50 8.72 7.18 10.43
C GLN A 50 10.04 6.50 10.79
N SER A 51 10.89 7.16 11.58
CA SER A 51 12.16 6.59 12.01
C SER A 51 11.98 5.36 12.91
N ALA A 52 10.99 5.40 13.80
CA ALA A 52 10.67 4.26 14.66
C ALA A 52 10.14 3.09 13.85
N LEU A 53 9.30 3.35 12.87
CA LEU A 53 8.79 2.32 11.96
C LEU A 53 9.94 1.71 11.13
N ALA A 54 10.85 2.54 10.67
CA ALA A 54 12.02 2.11 9.92
C ALA A 54 12.88 1.14 10.74
N ARG A 55 13.16 1.47 12.00
CA ARG A 55 13.91 0.57 12.89
C ARG A 55 13.18 -0.77 13.08
N LYS A 56 11.88 -0.71 13.24
CA LYS A 56 11.06 -1.91 13.48
C LYS A 56 11.05 -2.86 12.28
N THR A 57 11.21 -2.33 11.10
CA THR A 57 11.18 -3.07 9.84
C THR A 57 12.57 -3.30 9.26
N GLN A 58 13.62 -2.83 9.94
CA GLN A 58 15.00 -2.87 9.44
C GLN A 58 15.15 -2.20 8.07
N MET A 59 14.45 -1.10 7.89
CA MET A 59 14.49 -0.29 6.68
C MET A 59 15.02 1.10 7.01
N ARG A 60 15.41 1.84 6.00
CA ARG A 60 15.81 3.24 6.17
C ARG A 60 14.56 4.10 6.30
N GLN A 61 14.66 5.19 7.08
CA GLN A 61 13.56 6.14 7.22
C GLN A 61 13.14 6.70 5.85
N SER A 62 14.09 6.97 4.96
CA SER A 62 13.80 7.43 3.60
C SER A 62 12.98 6.42 2.80
N ALA A 63 13.21 5.11 3.01
CA ALA A 63 12.43 4.07 2.36
C ALA A 63 10.99 4.05 2.88
N ILE A 64 10.79 4.20 4.18
CA ILE A 64 9.45 4.31 4.76
C ILE A 64 8.72 5.54 4.21
N ALA A 65 9.40 6.69 4.15
CA ALA A 65 8.82 7.91 3.60
C ALA A 65 8.36 7.73 2.16
N ARG A 66 9.16 7.06 1.33
CA ARG A 66 8.78 6.77 -0.06
C ARG A 66 7.57 5.84 -0.15
N LEU A 67 7.51 4.83 0.69
CA LEU A 67 6.36 3.92 0.72
C LEU A 67 5.08 4.65 1.13
N GLU A 68 5.18 5.52 2.12
CA GLU A 68 4.02 6.31 2.59
C GLU A 68 3.56 7.34 1.56
N ALA A 69 4.42 7.75 0.64
CA ALA A 69 4.04 8.64 -0.45
C ALA A 69 3.11 7.95 -1.46
N GLY A 70 3.16 6.61 -1.55
CA GLY A 70 2.25 5.84 -2.39
C GLY A 70 2.51 5.93 -3.89
N ASP A 71 3.69 6.41 -4.31
CA ASP A 71 4.02 6.65 -5.71
C ASP A 71 4.65 5.43 -6.40
N HIS A 72 5.18 4.51 -5.63
CA HIS A 72 5.93 3.36 -6.15
C HIS A 72 5.50 2.08 -5.45
N ASN A 73 5.39 1.03 -6.22
CA ASN A 73 5.15 -0.28 -5.64
C ASN A 73 6.37 -0.73 -4.83
N PRO A 74 6.15 -1.29 -3.64
CA PRO A 74 7.25 -1.85 -2.86
C PRO A 74 7.85 -3.05 -3.56
N SER A 75 9.14 -3.28 -3.33
CA SER A 75 9.79 -4.53 -3.74
C SER A 75 9.28 -5.69 -2.88
N VAL A 76 9.49 -6.91 -3.37
CA VAL A 76 9.16 -8.11 -2.57
C VAL A 76 9.96 -8.10 -1.26
N ASP A 77 11.24 -7.69 -1.29
CA ASP A 77 12.04 -7.59 -0.08
C ASP A 77 11.43 -6.61 0.93
N ALA A 78 10.96 -5.45 0.47
CA ALA A 78 10.28 -4.48 1.32
C ALA A 78 9.02 -5.09 1.95
N LEU A 79 8.22 -5.82 1.17
CA LEU A 79 7.02 -6.49 1.69
C LEU A 79 7.37 -7.51 2.76
N ILE A 80 8.45 -8.27 2.58
CA ILE A 80 8.92 -9.24 3.57
C ILE A 80 9.30 -8.53 4.86
N ARG A 81 10.07 -7.44 4.77
CA ARG A 81 10.49 -6.67 5.94
C ARG A 81 9.30 -6.06 6.69
N LEU A 82 8.34 -5.52 5.96
CA LEU A 82 7.11 -4.98 6.55
C LEU A 82 6.30 -6.07 7.23
N SER A 83 6.12 -7.20 6.57
CA SER A 83 5.39 -8.33 7.13
C SER A 83 6.03 -8.83 8.42
N GLN A 84 7.33 -9.08 8.39
CA GLN A 84 8.07 -9.61 9.54
C GLN A 84 8.13 -8.60 10.68
N GLY A 85 8.33 -7.32 10.37
CA GLY A 85 8.47 -6.28 11.38
C GLY A 85 7.16 -5.82 12.01
N LEU A 86 6.07 -5.85 11.28
CA LEU A 86 4.80 -5.28 11.70
C LEU A 86 3.70 -6.32 11.94
N GLY A 87 3.93 -7.57 11.57
CA GLY A 87 2.92 -8.62 11.69
C GLY A 87 1.76 -8.46 10.72
N ILE A 88 2.01 -7.84 9.59
CA ILE A 88 1.01 -7.65 8.53
C ILE A 88 1.16 -8.76 7.50
N ASP A 89 0.07 -9.42 7.15
CA ASP A 89 0.07 -10.40 6.07
C ASP A 89 -0.40 -9.73 4.78
N PHE A 90 0.37 -9.91 3.72
CA PHE A 90 0.06 -9.38 2.40
C PHE A 90 -0.40 -10.51 1.49
N TYR A 91 -1.58 -10.33 0.89
CA TYR A 91 -2.10 -11.24 -0.12
C TYR A 91 -2.27 -10.43 -1.40
N ILE A 92 -1.52 -10.77 -2.42
CA ILE A 92 -1.49 -10.01 -3.66
C ILE A 92 -1.86 -10.94 -4.79
N ASP A 93 -2.94 -10.60 -5.49
CA ASP A 93 -3.41 -11.34 -6.64
C ASP A 93 -3.19 -10.49 -7.88
N ILE A 94 -2.33 -10.95 -8.75
CA ILE A 94 -2.00 -10.25 -9.99
C ILE A 94 -2.42 -11.10 -11.16
N THR A 95 -3.37 -10.60 -11.92
CA THR A 95 -3.78 -11.21 -13.18
C THR A 95 -3.57 -10.19 -14.31
N HIS A 96 -3.70 -10.63 -15.55
CA HIS A 96 -3.59 -9.71 -16.67
C HIS A 96 -4.75 -8.71 -16.72
N GLU A 97 -5.82 -8.94 -15.96
CA GLU A 97 -7.01 -8.09 -15.95
C GLU A 97 -7.05 -7.13 -14.76
N HIS A 98 -6.47 -7.52 -13.61
CA HIS A 98 -6.54 -6.67 -12.40
C HIS A 98 -5.48 -7.03 -11.38
N VAL A 99 -5.28 -6.12 -10.45
CA VAL A 99 -4.45 -6.32 -9.26
C VAL A 99 -5.36 -6.16 -8.04
N GLU A 100 -5.38 -7.17 -7.20
CA GLU A 100 -6.12 -7.15 -5.94
C GLU A 100 -5.16 -7.32 -4.78
N VAL A 101 -5.28 -6.46 -3.77
CA VAL A 101 -4.42 -6.47 -2.59
C VAL A 101 -5.29 -6.61 -1.37
N ARG A 102 -4.92 -7.58 -0.51
CA ARG A 102 -5.60 -7.81 0.75
C ARG A 102 -4.56 -7.85 1.87
N LEU A 103 -4.80 -7.08 2.91
CA LEU A 103 -3.91 -6.99 4.06
C LEU A 103 -4.66 -7.47 5.31
N THR A 104 -3.99 -8.32 6.10
CA THR A 104 -4.48 -8.72 7.40
C THR A 104 -3.45 -8.36 8.45
N ALA A 105 -3.91 -7.86 9.56
CA ALA A 105 -3.04 -7.52 10.69
C ALA A 105 -3.20 -8.55 11.79
#